data_629b1df4c35722b68c197183e4ac966d
#
_entry.id   629b1df4c35722b68c197183e4ac966d
#
_cell.length_a   1.000
_cell.length_b   1.000
_cell.length_c   1.000
_cell.angle_alpha   90.00
_cell.angle_beta   90.00
_cell.angle_gamma   90.00
#
_symmetry.space_group_name_H-M   'P 1'
#
loop_
_entity.id
_entity.type
_entity.pdbx_description
1 polymer ?
#
loop_
_entity_poly.entity_id
_entity_poly.type
_entity_poly.pdbx_seq_one_letter_code
_entity_poly.pdbx_strand_id
1 'polypeptide(L)'
;HVGLNNYAAGRAGDPPAVSLSARLKELKLPQGRLKTGTPPRLDGRTIDFSRCVEQPGDGMPGGLPGNIPVFSFMGNVAMHPRQVPCWITHTNERTHEIIRSGFDRSPMFTGVIEGVGPRYCPSVEDKVHRFAGKDSHQIFLEPEGLDTHEVYPNGISTSLPFDVQLALVRSMRGLENAHILRPGYAIEYDYFDPRALRSSFETRAIGGLFFAGQINGTTGYEEAAAQGLFAGINAALQCRGDGPWVPRRDEAYLGVLIDDLVTQGVTEPYRMFTSRAEFRL
;
A
#
# COMPACT_ATOMS: atom_id res chain seq x y z
N HIS A 1 3.53 -13.84 -5.40
CA HIS A 1 3.08 -15.06 -4.72
C HIS A 1 1.55 -15.16 -4.74
N VAL A 2 1.05 -16.28 -5.24
CA VAL A 2 -0.36 -16.71 -5.12
C VAL A 2 -0.33 -18.14 -4.57
N GLY A 3 -0.65 -18.32 -3.31
CA GLY A 3 -0.30 -19.54 -2.59
C GLY A 3 1.21 -19.78 -2.66
N LEU A 4 1.62 -21.01 -2.79
CA LEU A 4 3.04 -21.39 -2.88
C LEU A 4 3.66 -21.16 -4.26
N ASN A 5 2.86 -20.75 -5.26
CA ASN A 5 3.37 -20.38 -6.58
C ASN A 5 3.96 -18.96 -6.53
N ASN A 6 5.18 -18.81 -7.04
CA ASN A 6 5.82 -17.52 -7.18
C ASN A 6 6.33 -17.30 -8.61
N TYR A 7 6.44 -16.04 -8.98
CA TYR A 7 6.86 -15.61 -10.30
C TYR A 7 7.78 -14.41 -10.18
N ALA A 8 8.79 -14.32 -11.05
CA ALA A 8 9.56 -13.09 -11.21
C ALA A 8 8.67 -12.07 -11.93
N ALA A 9 8.14 -11.11 -11.18
CA ALA A 9 7.21 -10.10 -11.68
C ALA A 9 7.33 -8.80 -10.87
N GLY A 10 6.80 -7.74 -11.42
CA GLY A 10 6.48 -6.53 -10.69
C GLY A 10 5.03 -6.53 -10.21
N ARG A 11 4.34 -5.39 -10.28
CA ARG A 11 2.88 -5.33 -10.19
C ARG A 11 2.26 -6.17 -11.32
N ALA A 12 1.04 -6.69 -11.10
CA ALA A 12 0.36 -7.49 -12.13
C ALA A 12 0.31 -6.74 -13.48
N GLY A 13 0.92 -7.34 -14.50
CA GLY A 13 1.08 -6.73 -15.83
C GLY A 13 2.41 -6.03 -16.07
N ASP A 14 3.19 -5.73 -15.03
CA ASP A 14 4.48 -5.06 -15.15
C ASP A 14 5.65 -6.07 -15.07
N PRO A 15 6.74 -5.85 -15.81
CA PRO A 15 7.94 -6.65 -15.68
C PRO A 15 8.66 -6.39 -14.34
N PRO A 16 9.44 -7.36 -13.84
CA PRO A 16 10.26 -7.16 -12.66
C PRO A 16 11.49 -6.30 -12.97
N ALA A 17 11.93 -5.46 -12.02
CA ALA A 17 13.13 -4.63 -12.14
C ALA A 17 14.41 -5.40 -11.72
N VAL A 18 14.59 -6.65 -12.19
CA VAL A 18 15.69 -7.54 -11.76
C VAL A 18 17.06 -7.02 -12.16
N SER A 19 17.21 -6.42 -13.34
CA SER A 19 18.49 -5.87 -13.82
C SER A 19 18.94 -4.68 -12.98
N LEU A 20 18.02 -3.78 -12.62
CA LEU A 20 18.32 -2.65 -11.73
C LEU A 20 18.68 -3.16 -10.33
N SER A 21 17.92 -4.11 -9.78
CA SER A 21 18.22 -4.70 -8.49
C SER A 21 19.61 -5.35 -8.47
N ALA A 22 19.96 -6.14 -9.50
CA ALA A 22 21.27 -6.74 -9.63
C ALA A 22 22.38 -5.68 -9.65
N ARG A 23 22.19 -4.60 -10.43
CA ARG A 23 23.17 -3.51 -10.52
C ARG A 23 23.36 -2.77 -9.20
N LEU A 24 22.26 -2.50 -8.47
CA LEU A 24 22.34 -1.85 -7.17
C LEU A 24 23.02 -2.75 -6.11
N LYS A 25 22.85 -4.08 -6.21
CA LYS A 25 23.57 -5.04 -5.35
C LYS A 25 25.08 -5.00 -5.56
N GLU A 26 25.54 -4.83 -6.79
CA GLU A 26 26.98 -4.67 -7.10
C GLU A 26 27.61 -3.46 -6.41
N LEU A 27 26.82 -2.43 -6.12
CA LEU A 27 27.27 -1.23 -5.39
C LEU A 27 27.46 -1.50 -3.89
N LYS A 28 27.13 -2.70 -3.41
CA LYS A 28 27.26 -3.12 -2.01
C LYS A 28 26.58 -2.17 -1.00
N LEU A 29 25.49 -1.53 -1.43
CA LEU A 29 24.63 -0.78 -0.53
C LEU A 29 23.92 -1.75 0.41
N PRO A 30 23.77 -1.44 1.71
CA PRO A 30 23.02 -2.28 2.62
C PRO A 30 21.57 -2.47 2.13
N GLN A 31 21.17 -3.72 1.95
CA GLN A 31 19.91 -4.09 1.34
C GLN A 31 19.12 -5.00 2.26
N GLY A 32 17.79 -4.89 2.21
CA GLY A 32 16.84 -5.78 2.84
C GLY A 32 15.68 -6.13 1.90
N ARG A 33 14.80 -6.98 2.39
CA ARG A 33 13.57 -7.38 1.69
C ARG A 33 12.36 -6.98 2.52
N LEU A 34 11.39 -6.39 1.85
CA LEU A 34 10.07 -6.09 2.40
C LEU A 34 9.01 -6.75 1.53
N LYS A 35 7.80 -6.87 2.06
CA LYS A 35 6.67 -7.41 1.31
C LYS A 35 5.47 -6.47 1.39
N THR A 36 4.63 -6.53 0.39
CA THR A 36 3.28 -5.97 0.40
C THR A 36 2.32 -6.94 -0.27
N GLY A 37 1.03 -6.66 -0.19
CA GLY A 37 0.00 -7.48 -0.82
C GLY A 37 -1.13 -6.64 -1.37
N THR A 38 -1.93 -7.24 -2.22
CA THR A 38 -3.12 -6.63 -2.81
C THR A 38 -4.29 -7.59 -2.73
N PRO A 39 -5.55 -7.10 -2.62
CA PRO A 39 -6.72 -7.96 -2.67
C PRO A 39 -7.00 -8.46 -4.09
N PRO A 40 -7.81 -9.51 -4.25
CA PRO A 40 -8.33 -9.87 -5.56
C PRO A 40 -9.13 -8.70 -6.16
N ARG A 41 -9.19 -8.61 -7.48
CA ARG A 41 -10.09 -7.69 -8.18
C ARG A 41 -11.36 -8.40 -8.57
N LEU A 42 -12.50 -7.78 -8.31
CA LEU A 42 -13.81 -8.35 -8.51
C LEU A 42 -14.51 -7.69 -9.71
N ASP A 43 -15.31 -8.47 -10.44
CA ASP A 43 -16.21 -7.93 -11.45
C ASP A 43 -17.47 -7.37 -10.76
N GLY A 44 -17.61 -6.05 -10.72
CA GLY A 44 -18.73 -5.36 -10.09
C GLY A 44 -20.10 -5.75 -10.63
N ARG A 45 -20.17 -6.26 -11.88
CA ARG A 45 -21.44 -6.76 -12.48
C ARG A 45 -21.93 -8.04 -11.83
N THR A 46 -21.10 -8.71 -11.05
CA THR A 46 -21.42 -9.98 -10.36
C THR A 46 -21.63 -9.79 -8.86
N ILE A 47 -21.59 -8.55 -8.37
CA ILE A 47 -21.81 -8.18 -6.97
C ILE A 47 -23.26 -7.76 -6.78
N ASP A 48 -23.90 -8.28 -5.75
CA ASP A 48 -25.22 -7.84 -5.32
C ASP A 48 -25.11 -6.68 -4.32
N PHE A 49 -24.93 -5.47 -4.85
CA PHE A 49 -24.81 -4.27 -4.04
C PHE A 49 -26.03 -3.97 -3.16
N SER A 50 -27.23 -4.48 -3.52
CA SER A 50 -28.43 -4.29 -2.70
C SER A 50 -28.32 -4.94 -1.32
N ARG A 51 -27.38 -5.87 -1.14
CA ARG A 51 -27.10 -6.56 0.11
C ARG A 51 -25.93 -5.95 0.90
N CYS A 52 -25.27 -4.93 0.32
CA CYS A 52 -24.21 -4.18 0.95
C CYS A 52 -24.73 -2.86 1.49
N VAL A 53 -23.96 -2.20 2.35
CA VAL A 53 -24.27 -0.86 2.86
C VAL A 53 -23.62 0.16 1.94
N GLU A 54 -24.42 1.02 1.32
CA GLU A 54 -23.89 2.10 0.50
C GLU A 54 -23.19 3.15 1.37
N GLN A 55 -22.00 3.59 0.94
CA GLN A 55 -21.26 4.68 1.54
C GLN A 55 -21.01 5.76 0.48
N PRO A 56 -21.88 6.77 0.40
CA PRO A 56 -21.70 7.89 -0.50
C PRO A 56 -20.51 8.77 -0.05
N GLY A 57 -19.91 9.46 -1.02
CA GLY A 57 -18.92 10.50 -0.74
C GLY A 57 -19.55 11.76 -0.16
N ASP A 58 -18.70 12.68 0.31
CA ASP A 58 -19.15 13.99 0.80
C ASP A 58 -19.86 14.78 -0.31
N GLY A 59 -20.96 15.45 0.05
CA GLY A 59 -21.78 16.20 -0.89
C GLY A 59 -22.66 15.37 -1.82
N MET A 60 -22.61 14.05 -1.75
CA MET A 60 -23.56 13.17 -2.43
C MET A 60 -24.85 13.03 -1.61
N PRO A 61 -26.00 12.66 -2.24
CA PRO A 61 -27.21 12.30 -1.49
C PRO A 61 -26.89 11.17 -0.49
N GLY A 62 -27.22 11.40 0.78
CA GLY A 62 -26.91 10.46 1.86
C GLY A 62 -25.49 10.56 2.46
N GLY A 63 -24.61 11.37 1.87
CA GLY A 63 -23.30 11.71 2.43
C GLY A 63 -23.35 12.88 3.41
N LEU A 64 -22.18 13.32 3.91
CA LEU A 64 -22.09 14.46 4.81
C LEU A 64 -22.53 15.74 4.08
N PRO A 65 -23.46 16.52 4.64
CA PRO A 65 -23.86 17.81 4.05
C PRO A 65 -22.74 18.84 4.24
N GLY A 66 -22.58 19.72 3.27
CA GLY A 66 -21.66 20.85 3.37
C GLY A 66 -20.83 21.09 2.13
N ASN A 67 -19.84 21.94 2.26
CA ASN A 67 -18.89 22.20 1.20
C ASN A 67 -17.99 20.99 0.98
N ILE A 68 -17.97 20.47 -0.24
CA ILE A 68 -17.06 19.40 -0.63
C ILE A 68 -15.63 19.94 -0.55
N PRO A 69 -14.74 19.36 0.27
CA PRO A 69 -13.37 19.83 0.33
C PRO A 69 -12.67 19.57 -1.01
N VAL A 70 -11.81 20.48 -1.42
CA VAL A 70 -10.95 20.30 -2.58
C VAL A 70 -9.55 19.91 -2.12
N PHE A 71 -8.93 18.98 -2.83
CA PHE A 71 -7.62 18.45 -2.46
C PHE A 71 -6.51 19.51 -2.64
N SER A 72 -6.57 20.30 -3.72
CA SER A 72 -5.57 21.30 -4.03
C SER A 72 -6.00 22.69 -3.55
N PHE A 73 -5.10 23.44 -2.94
CA PHE A 73 -5.32 24.88 -2.61
C PHE A 73 -5.64 25.74 -3.85
N MET A 74 -5.25 25.29 -5.04
CA MET A 74 -5.54 25.93 -6.32
C MET A 74 -6.81 25.38 -6.99
N GLY A 75 -7.46 24.40 -6.36
CA GLY A 75 -8.65 23.75 -6.89
C GLY A 75 -9.95 24.46 -6.51
N ASN A 76 -11.03 24.04 -7.14
CA ASN A 76 -12.40 24.41 -6.77
C ASN A 76 -13.35 23.22 -7.01
N VAL A 77 -14.54 23.27 -6.44
CA VAL A 77 -15.53 22.18 -6.47
C VAL A 77 -15.91 21.78 -7.91
N ALA A 78 -15.89 22.71 -8.86
CA ALA A 78 -16.21 22.43 -10.27
C ALA A 78 -15.16 21.52 -10.97
N MET A 79 -13.99 21.36 -10.38
CA MET A 79 -12.94 20.47 -10.88
C MET A 79 -13.14 19.01 -10.45
N HIS A 80 -14.08 18.71 -9.56
CA HIS A 80 -14.35 17.36 -9.13
C HIS A 80 -14.94 16.52 -10.26
N PRO A 81 -14.44 15.31 -10.50
CA PRO A 81 -15.07 14.38 -11.43
C PRO A 81 -16.44 13.94 -10.90
N ARG A 82 -17.21 13.25 -11.73
CA ARG A 82 -18.42 12.55 -11.30
C ARG A 82 -18.09 11.64 -10.10
N GLN A 83 -18.85 11.75 -9.03
CA GLN A 83 -18.67 10.94 -7.84
C GLN A 83 -19.47 9.64 -7.94
N VAL A 84 -18.90 8.56 -7.42
CA VAL A 84 -19.56 7.25 -7.26
C VAL A 84 -19.41 6.78 -5.82
N PRO A 85 -20.42 6.09 -5.25
CA PRO A 85 -20.31 5.59 -3.88
C PRO A 85 -19.38 4.38 -3.80
N CYS A 86 -18.87 4.12 -2.60
CA CYS A 86 -18.34 2.83 -2.21
C CYS A 86 -19.44 2.01 -1.49
N TRP A 87 -19.21 0.73 -1.27
CA TRP A 87 -20.12 -0.12 -0.49
C TRP A 87 -19.35 -0.86 0.58
N ILE A 88 -20.06 -1.22 1.64
CA ILE A 88 -19.49 -1.93 2.79
C ILE A 88 -20.13 -3.31 2.88
N THR A 89 -19.28 -4.32 3.01
CA THR A 89 -19.61 -5.66 3.44
C THR A 89 -18.66 -6.10 4.56
N HIS A 90 -18.81 -7.33 5.04
CA HIS A 90 -18.02 -7.83 6.16
C HIS A 90 -17.60 -9.28 5.94
N THR A 91 -16.45 -9.64 6.47
CA THR A 91 -16.13 -11.05 6.70
C THR A 91 -17.03 -11.59 7.80
N ASN A 92 -17.12 -12.91 7.91
CA ASN A 92 -17.90 -13.60 8.92
C ASN A 92 -17.11 -14.85 9.40
N GLU A 93 -17.67 -15.59 10.35
CA GLU A 93 -17.04 -16.78 10.92
C GLU A 93 -16.64 -17.81 9.84
N ARG A 94 -17.55 -18.08 8.88
CA ARG A 94 -17.25 -18.98 7.77
C ARG A 94 -16.11 -18.46 6.88
N THR A 95 -16.05 -17.16 6.64
CA THR A 95 -14.93 -16.53 5.91
C THR A 95 -13.63 -16.79 6.66
N HIS A 96 -13.63 -16.62 7.99
CA HIS A 96 -12.45 -16.85 8.83
C HIS A 96 -12.02 -18.33 8.87
N GLU A 97 -12.97 -19.25 8.88
CA GLU A 97 -12.69 -20.71 8.77
C GLU A 97 -12.02 -21.05 7.44
N ILE A 98 -12.54 -20.52 6.32
CA ILE A 98 -11.97 -20.71 4.99
C ILE A 98 -10.52 -20.15 4.95
N ILE A 99 -10.28 -18.97 5.51
CA ILE A 99 -8.96 -18.38 5.57
C ILE A 99 -8.01 -19.26 6.39
N ARG A 100 -8.40 -19.71 7.56
CA ARG A 100 -7.60 -20.59 8.42
C ARG A 100 -7.27 -21.92 7.74
N SER A 101 -8.18 -22.48 6.97
CA SER A 101 -7.95 -23.73 6.22
C SER A 101 -6.90 -23.60 5.12
N GLY A 102 -6.53 -22.37 4.74
CA GLY A 102 -5.49 -22.10 3.75
C GLY A 102 -4.12 -21.75 4.33
N PHE A 103 -3.93 -21.73 5.64
CA PHE A 103 -2.67 -21.30 6.26
C PHE A 103 -1.47 -22.18 5.90
N ASP A 104 -1.68 -23.48 5.75
CA ASP A 104 -0.66 -24.43 5.32
C ASP A 104 -0.19 -24.25 3.87
N ARG A 105 -0.95 -23.47 3.09
CA ARG A 105 -0.66 -23.10 1.70
C ARG A 105 -0.40 -21.59 1.52
N SER A 106 -0.32 -20.85 2.63
CA SER A 106 0.01 -19.41 2.59
C SER A 106 1.53 -19.23 2.59
N PRO A 107 2.10 -18.48 1.65
CA PRO A 107 3.54 -18.23 1.60
C PRO A 107 4.05 -17.46 2.84
N MET A 108 3.17 -16.76 3.53
CA MET A 108 3.48 -16.05 4.78
C MET A 108 3.63 -16.99 5.98
N PHE A 109 2.77 -18.00 6.08
CA PHE A 109 2.78 -18.95 7.22
C PHE A 109 3.73 -20.13 7.01
N THR A 110 4.08 -20.42 5.76
CA THR A 110 5.03 -21.49 5.41
C THR A 110 6.48 -21.02 5.36
N GLY A 111 6.75 -19.73 5.57
CA GLY A 111 8.11 -19.18 5.53
C GLY A 111 8.70 -19.00 4.13
N VAL A 112 7.89 -19.11 3.08
CA VAL A 112 8.32 -18.85 1.70
C VAL A 112 8.58 -17.35 1.48
N ILE A 113 7.81 -16.48 2.13
CA ILE A 113 8.04 -15.04 2.16
C ILE A 113 8.90 -14.72 3.38
N GLU A 114 10.09 -14.17 3.15
CA GLU A 114 11.01 -13.71 4.19
C GLU A 114 10.83 -12.24 4.55
N GLY A 115 10.25 -11.44 3.64
CA GLY A 115 10.06 -10.01 3.79
C GLY A 115 9.06 -9.64 4.87
N VAL A 116 9.37 -8.61 5.68
CA VAL A 116 8.45 -8.04 6.67
C VAL A 116 7.35 -7.25 5.96
N GLY A 117 6.09 -7.49 6.33
CA GLY A 117 4.94 -6.76 5.79
C GLY A 117 4.61 -5.48 6.56
N PRO A 118 3.84 -4.57 5.96
CA PRO A 118 3.45 -3.32 6.60
C PRO A 118 2.53 -3.57 7.81
N ARG A 119 2.84 -2.93 8.93
CA ARG A 119 2.08 -3.05 10.19
C ARG A 119 0.62 -2.66 10.05
N TYR A 120 0.37 -1.62 9.27
CA TYR A 120 -0.95 -0.97 9.18
C TYR A 120 -1.78 -1.38 7.95
N CYS A 121 -1.25 -2.27 7.13
CA CYS A 121 -2.00 -2.92 6.05
C CYS A 121 -1.72 -4.43 6.06
N PRO A 122 -2.09 -5.12 7.16
CA PRO A 122 -1.89 -6.57 7.24
C PRO A 122 -2.76 -7.28 6.21
N SER A 123 -2.30 -8.42 5.74
CA SER A 123 -3.13 -9.31 4.93
C SER A 123 -4.34 -9.81 5.72
N VAL A 124 -5.36 -10.32 5.04
CA VAL A 124 -6.53 -10.86 5.73
C VAL A 124 -6.17 -12.07 6.59
N GLU A 125 -5.17 -12.86 6.17
CA GLU A 125 -4.61 -13.97 6.95
C GLU A 125 -4.03 -13.49 8.28
N ASP A 126 -3.24 -12.40 8.24
CA ASP A 126 -2.70 -11.76 9.44
C ASP A 126 -3.80 -11.24 10.37
N LYS A 127 -4.82 -10.60 9.80
CA LYS A 127 -5.95 -10.07 10.59
C LYS A 127 -6.68 -11.18 11.33
N VAL A 128 -7.02 -12.26 10.62
CA VAL A 128 -7.76 -13.41 11.19
C VAL A 128 -6.91 -14.15 12.23
N HIS A 129 -5.59 -14.18 12.04
CA HIS A 129 -4.68 -14.81 13.01
C HIS A 129 -4.49 -13.94 14.27
N ARG A 130 -4.12 -12.67 14.08
CA ARG A 130 -3.80 -11.76 15.20
C ARG A 130 -5.02 -11.30 15.99
N PHE A 131 -6.17 -11.21 15.34
CA PHE A 131 -7.42 -10.76 15.94
C PHE A 131 -8.45 -11.89 15.97
N ALA A 132 -8.02 -13.08 16.37
CA ALA A 132 -8.86 -14.30 16.38
C ALA A 132 -10.16 -14.19 17.20
N GLY A 133 -10.23 -13.25 18.15
CA GLY A 133 -11.43 -12.95 18.93
C GLY A 133 -12.43 -12.00 18.23
N LYS A 134 -12.16 -11.55 16.99
CA LYS A 134 -13.11 -10.77 16.21
C LYS A 134 -13.88 -11.66 15.25
N ASP A 135 -15.17 -11.56 15.26
CA ASP A 135 -16.08 -12.38 14.43
C ASP A 135 -16.19 -11.83 13.00
N SER A 136 -15.85 -10.56 12.79
CA SER A 136 -15.93 -9.92 11.48
C SER A 136 -14.92 -8.78 11.30
N HIS A 137 -14.57 -8.53 10.04
CA HIS A 137 -13.79 -7.37 9.59
C HIS A 137 -14.57 -6.66 8.49
N GLN A 138 -14.58 -5.34 8.54
CA GLN A 138 -15.21 -4.50 7.53
C GLN A 138 -14.40 -4.52 6.24
N ILE A 139 -15.11 -4.59 5.11
CA ILE A 139 -14.55 -4.61 3.76
C ILE A 139 -15.23 -3.51 2.95
N PHE A 140 -14.42 -2.64 2.37
CA PHE A 140 -14.90 -1.62 1.45
C PHE A 140 -14.81 -2.12 0.01
N LEU A 141 -15.89 -2.03 -0.73
CA LEU A 141 -15.96 -2.33 -2.15
C LEU A 141 -15.82 -1.00 -2.90
N GLU A 142 -14.64 -0.77 -3.42
CA GLU A 142 -14.23 0.50 -4.02
C GLU A 142 -14.15 0.35 -5.54
N PRO A 143 -14.97 1.08 -6.36
CA PRO A 143 -14.78 1.11 -7.80
C PRO A 143 -13.38 1.65 -8.17
N GLU A 144 -12.65 0.96 -9.05
CA GLU A 144 -11.31 1.42 -9.47
C GLU A 144 -11.36 2.56 -10.50
N GLY A 145 -12.53 2.96 -10.94
CA GLY A 145 -12.71 4.09 -11.86
C GLY A 145 -14.16 4.29 -12.23
N LEU A 146 -14.41 5.36 -12.98
CA LEU A 146 -15.76 5.78 -13.36
C LEU A 146 -16.36 4.93 -14.49
N ASP A 147 -15.52 4.34 -15.32
CA ASP A 147 -15.91 3.65 -16.56
C ASP A 147 -15.38 2.19 -16.59
N THR A 148 -15.06 1.62 -15.43
CA THR A 148 -14.65 0.22 -15.30
C THR A 148 -15.62 -0.56 -14.43
N HIS A 149 -15.66 -1.87 -14.63
CA HIS A 149 -16.37 -2.80 -13.76
C HIS A 149 -15.48 -3.42 -12.67
N GLU A 150 -14.21 -3.03 -12.63
CA GLU A 150 -13.25 -3.54 -11.67
C GLU A 150 -13.50 -2.90 -10.30
N VAL A 151 -13.69 -3.74 -9.28
CA VAL A 151 -13.90 -3.35 -7.90
C VAL A 151 -12.75 -3.86 -7.03
N TYR A 152 -12.21 -2.95 -6.20
CA TYR A 152 -11.17 -3.20 -5.22
C TYR A 152 -11.81 -3.50 -3.86
N PRO A 153 -11.81 -4.73 -3.35
CA PRO A 153 -12.32 -5.06 -2.02
C PRO A 153 -11.25 -4.75 -0.96
N ASN A 154 -11.19 -3.50 -0.53
CA ASN A 154 -10.24 -3.04 0.47
C ASN A 154 -10.47 -3.74 1.82
N GLY A 155 -9.43 -4.36 2.34
CA GLY A 155 -9.46 -5.07 3.62
C GLY A 155 -9.21 -6.57 3.53
N ILE A 156 -9.18 -7.16 2.31
CA ILE A 156 -8.89 -8.58 2.07
C ILE A 156 -7.64 -8.79 1.19
N SER A 157 -6.61 -7.94 1.32
CA SER A 157 -5.31 -8.25 0.73
C SER A 157 -4.86 -9.63 1.16
N THR A 158 -4.43 -10.46 0.21
CA THR A 158 -4.13 -11.86 0.49
C THR A 158 -3.12 -12.45 -0.47
N SER A 159 -2.40 -13.45 0.00
CA SER A 159 -1.53 -14.32 -0.81
C SER A 159 -1.98 -15.78 -0.81
N LEU A 160 -3.15 -16.08 -0.29
CA LEU A 160 -3.74 -17.42 -0.29
C LEU A 160 -3.89 -17.97 -1.72
N PRO A 161 -3.94 -19.31 -1.90
CA PRO A 161 -4.21 -19.91 -3.20
C PRO A 161 -5.56 -19.46 -3.78
N PHE A 162 -5.69 -19.48 -5.10
CA PHE A 162 -6.87 -18.96 -5.80
C PHE A 162 -8.20 -19.62 -5.37
N ASP A 163 -8.18 -20.92 -5.15
CA ASP A 163 -9.38 -21.65 -4.67
C ASP A 163 -9.86 -21.14 -3.31
N VAL A 164 -8.93 -20.87 -2.38
CA VAL A 164 -9.24 -20.28 -1.08
C VAL A 164 -9.72 -18.84 -1.23
N GLN A 165 -9.09 -18.04 -2.11
CA GLN A 165 -9.53 -16.67 -2.40
C GLN A 165 -10.96 -16.64 -2.94
N LEU A 166 -11.29 -17.52 -3.86
CA LEU A 166 -12.65 -17.62 -4.41
C LEU A 166 -13.67 -18.01 -3.34
N ALA A 167 -13.34 -18.99 -2.50
CA ALA A 167 -14.21 -19.43 -1.43
C ALA A 167 -14.43 -18.33 -0.36
N LEU A 168 -13.35 -17.63 0.07
CA LEU A 168 -13.47 -16.56 1.06
C LEU A 168 -14.29 -15.37 0.52
N VAL A 169 -14.07 -14.97 -0.74
CA VAL A 169 -14.84 -13.89 -1.36
C VAL A 169 -16.34 -14.26 -1.38
N ARG A 170 -16.64 -15.46 -1.87
CA ARG A 170 -18.03 -15.92 -2.00
C ARG A 170 -18.73 -16.25 -0.68
N SER A 171 -18.01 -16.27 0.43
CA SER A 171 -18.60 -16.43 1.77
C SER A 171 -19.13 -15.13 2.36
N MET A 172 -18.82 -13.98 1.76
CA MET A 172 -19.24 -12.66 2.24
C MET A 172 -20.58 -12.25 1.62
N ARG A 173 -21.37 -11.53 2.41
CA ARG A 173 -22.71 -11.06 2.00
C ARG A 173 -22.59 -10.11 0.79
N GLY A 174 -23.40 -10.37 -0.25
CA GLY A 174 -23.42 -9.63 -1.50
C GLY A 174 -22.35 -10.08 -2.51
N LEU A 175 -21.43 -10.97 -2.12
CA LEU A 175 -20.34 -11.47 -2.96
C LEU A 175 -20.51 -12.96 -3.31
N GLU A 176 -21.63 -13.57 -3.01
CA GLU A 176 -21.85 -15.02 -3.17
C GLU A 176 -21.64 -15.50 -4.62
N ASN A 177 -21.89 -14.64 -5.57
CA ASN A 177 -21.74 -14.91 -7.00
C ASN A 177 -20.56 -14.14 -7.62
N ALA A 178 -19.73 -13.49 -6.82
CA ALA A 178 -18.65 -12.64 -7.30
C ALA A 178 -17.67 -13.42 -8.17
N HIS A 179 -17.29 -12.80 -9.29
CA HIS A 179 -16.23 -13.27 -10.17
C HIS A 179 -14.93 -12.52 -9.88
N ILE A 180 -13.83 -13.27 -9.72
CA ILE A 180 -12.51 -12.69 -9.54
C ILE A 180 -11.88 -12.47 -10.93
N LEU A 181 -11.68 -11.21 -11.29
CA LEU A 181 -11.00 -10.81 -12.53
C LEU A 181 -9.49 -11.07 -12.45
N ARG A 182 -8.91 -10.89 -11.25
CA ARG A 182 -7.50 -11.07 -10.97
C ARG A 182 -7.34 -11.52 -9.52
N PRO A 183 -6.56 -12.57 -9.23
CA PRO A 183 -6.33 -12.98 -7.85
C PRO A 183 -5.58 -11.92 -7.06
N GLY A 184 -5.77 -11.89 -5.75
CA GLY A 184 -4.87 -11.22 -4.81
C GLY A 184 -3.50 -11.90 -4.83
N TYR A 185 -2.46 -11.14 -4.54
CA TYR A 185 -1.09 -11.65 -4.50
C TYR A 185 -0.23 -10.86 -3.52
N ALA A 186 0.86 -11.47 -3.06
CA ALA A 186 1.91 -10.75 -2.36
C ALA A 186 3.10 -10.50 -3.28
N ILE A 187 3.77 -9.35 -3.08
CA ILE A 187 5.02 -8.99 -3.73
C ILE A 187 6.09 -8.86 -2.65
N GLU A 188 7.25 -9.45 -2.89
CA GLU A 188 8.48 -9.12 -2.19
C GLU A 188 9.32 -8.18 -3.06
N TYR A 189 9.94 -7.20 -2.43
CA TYR A 189 10.75 -6.21 -3.12
C TYR A 189 12.00 -5.86 -2.32
N ASP A 190 13.05 -5.49 -3.05
CA ASP A 190 14.28 -5.00 -2.45
C ASP A 190 14.11 -3.57 -1.98
N TYR A 191 14.68 -3.24 -0.83
CA TYR A 191 14.91 -1.87 -0.39
C TYR A 191 16.36 -1.70 0.02
N PHE A 192 16.83 -0.47 0.08
CA PHE A 192 18.16 -0.12 0.54
C PHE A 192 18.05 0.68 1.84
N ASP A 193 18.95 0.39 2.78
CA ASP A 193 18.93 1.04 4.09
C ASP A 193 19.11 2.55 3.91
N PRO A 194 18.11 3.37 4.28
CA PRO A 194 18.16 4.81 4.07
C PRO A 194 19.23 5.51 4.92
N ARG A 195 19.84 4.85 5.91
CA ARG A 195 21.02 5.36 6.62
C ARG A 195 22.25 5.48 5.71
N ALA A 196 22.24 4.81 4.56
CA ALA A 196 23.25 4.98 3.53
C ALA A 196 23.07 6.26 2.69
N LEU A 197 22.03 7.04 2.96
CA LEU A 197 21.79 8.34 2.34
C LEU A 197 22.33 9.49 3.18
N ARG A 198 22.61 10.60 2.52
CA ARG A 198 22.76 11.92 3.13
C ARG A 198 21.38 12.48 3.49
N SER A 199 21.35 13.53 4.30
CA SER A 199 20.08 14.20 4.61
C SER A 199 19.36 14.79 3.38
N SER A 200 20.06 14.96 2.26
CA SER A 200 19.49 15.37 0.96
C SER A 200 18.86 14.23 0.15
N PHE A 201 18.91 12.99 0.65
CA PHE A 201 18.56 11.73 -0.03
C PHE A 201 19.54 11.35 -1.17
N GLU A 202 20.66 12.05 -1.31
CA GLU A 202 21.78 11.59 -2.12
C GLU A 202 22.44 10.38 -1.46
N THR A 203 22.82 9.36 -2.26
CA THR A 203 23.57 8.23 -1.72
C THR A 203 24.97 8.66 -1.27
N ARG A 204 25.45 8.11 -0.14
CA ARG A 204 26.83 8.39 0.31
C ARG A 204 27.88 7.76 -0.60
N ALA A 205 27.52 6.69 -1.29
CA ALA A 205 28.43 5.90 -2.13
C ALA A 205 28.64 6.51 -3.51
N ILE A 206 27.65 7.19 -4.07
CA ILE A 206 27.66 7.71 -5.44
C ILE A 206 27.11 9.13 -5.44
N GLY A 207 27.95 10.09 -5.83
CA GLY A 207 27.54 11.47 -6.03
C GLY A 207 26.55 11.60 -7.18
N GLY A 208 25.52 12.43 -6.99
CA GLY A 208 24.47 12.65 -7.98
C GLY A 208 23.39 11.56 -8.06
N LEU A 209 23.47 10.49 -7.26
CA LEU A 209 22.46 9.45 -7.20
C LEU A 209 21.55 9.66 -5.97
N PHE A 210 20.27 9.90 -6.20
CA PHE A 210 19.27 10.12 -5.17
C PHE A 210 18.25 8.95 -5.14
N PHE A 211 17.86 8.54 -3.94
CA PHE A 211 16.81 7.55 -3.75
C PHE A 211 15.55 8.18 -3.17
N ALA A 212 14.38 7.75 -3.66
CA ALA A 212 13.10 8.24 -3.16
C ALA A 212 12.02 7.17 -3.26
N GLY A 213 11.12 7.14 -2.27
CA GLY A 213 9.98 6.24 -2.24
C GLY A 213 10.31 4.85 -1.69
N GLN A 214 9.70 3.83 -2.26
CA GLN A 214 9.75 2.45 -1.78
C GLN A 214 11.19 1.88 -1.66
N ILE A 215 12.10 2.34 -2.48
CA ILE A 215 13.52 1.93 -2.44
C ILE A 215 14.18 2.25 -1.09
N ASN A 216 13.66 3.24 -0.36
CA ASN A 216 14.12 3.64 0.98
C ASN A 216 13.40 2.87 2.12
N GLY A 217 12.65 1.83 1.79
CA GLY A 217 11.93 1.03 2.78
C GLY A 217 10.66 1.69 3.32
N THR A 218 10.10 2.67 2.62
CA THR A 218 8.84 3.30 2.99
C THR A 218 7.65 2.63 2.31
N THR A 219 6.45 2.83 2.87
CA THR A 219 5.18 2.45 2.27
C THR A 219 4.21 3.62 2.33
N GLY A 220 3.41 3.80 1.28
CA GLY A 220 2.44 4.88 1.13
C GLY A 220 2.77 5.80 -0.05
N TYR A 221 1.71 6.22 -0.74
CA TYR A 221 1.84 7.11 -1.89
C TYR A 221 2.31 8.50 -1.47
N GLU A 222 1.85 8.97 -0.32
CA GLU A 222 2.18 10.27 0.24
C GLU A 222 3.66 10.36 0.60
N GLU A 223 4.20 9.32 1.24
CA GLU A 223 5.63 9.23 1.56
C GLU A 223 6.48 9.21 0.28
N ALA A 224 6.05 8.46 -0.73
CA ALA A 224 6.78 8.39 -2.00
C ALA A 224 6.77 9.72 -2.75
N ALA A 225 5.63 10.42 -2.78
CA ALA A 225 5.48 11.73 -3.40
C ALA A 225 6.36 12.79 -2.68
N ALA A 226 6.31 12.81 -1.35
CA ALA A 226 7.12 13.73 -0.54
C ALA A 226 8.62 13.50 -0.75
N GLN A 227 9.07 12.24 -0.73
CA GLN A 227 10.46 11.89 -0.98
C GLN A 227 10.90 12.25 -2.40
N GLY A 228 10.06 11.97 -3.41
CA GLY A 228 10.35 12.28 -4.81
C GLY A 228 10.51 13.78 -5.04
N LEU A 229 9.59 14.58 -4.50
CA LEU A 229 9.69 16.04 -4.55
C LEU A 229 10.97 16.53 -3.87
N PHE A 230 11.24 16.06 -2.67
CA PHE A 230 12.41 16.44 -1.88
C PHE A 230 13.74 16.08 -2.56
N ALA A 231 13.87 14.84 -3.03
CA ALA A 231 15.05 14.38 -3.76
C ALA A 231 15.25 15.17 -5.06
N GLY A 232 14.17 15.44 -5.80
CA GLY A 232 14.19 16.24 -7.02
C GLY A 232 14.65 17.68 -6.79
N ILE A 233 14.18 18.33 -5.72
CA ILE A 233 14.64 19.69 -5.33
C ILE A 233 16.14 19.66 -5.06
N ASN A 234 16.63 18.71 -4.24
CA ASN A 234 18.04 18.63 -3.89
C ASN A 234 18.92 18.28 -5.09
N ALA A 235 18.46 17.42 -5.99
CA ALA A 235 19.16 17.15 -7.24
C ALA A 235 19.28 18.42 -8.12
N ALA A 236 18.23 19.19 -8.23
CA ALA A 236 18.23 20.46 -8.97
C ALA A 236 19.18 21.50 -8.33
N LEU A 237 19.16 21.64 -7.00
CA LEU A 237 20.08 22.51 -6.27
C LEU A 237 21.54 22.09 -6.51
N GLN A 238 21.84 20.79 -6.45
CA GLN A 238 23.18 20.27 -6.72
C GLN A 238 23.64 20.59 -8.16
N CYS A 239 22.76 20.44 -9.16
CA CYS A 239 23.07 20.80 -10.55
C CYS A 239 23.38 22.30 -10.73
N ARG A 240 22.82 23.15 -9.86
CA ARG A 240 23.08 24.60 -9.86
C ARG A 240 24.32 24.99 -9.05
N GLY A 241 24.92 24.04 -8.32
CA GLY A 241 25.99 24.31 -7.38
C GLY A 241 25.54 24.95 -6.05
N ASP A 242 24.23 24.92 -5.79
CA ASP A 242 23.65 25.42 -4.55
C ASP A 242 23.77 24.34 -3.44
N GLY A 243 23.74 24.78 -2.17
CA GLY A 243 23.68 23.87 -1.02
C GLY A 243 22.35 23.12 -0.93
N PRO A 244 22.32 21.96 -0.23
CA PRO A 244 21.10 21.18 -0.09
C PRO A 244 20.07 21.90 0.78
N TRP A 245 18.79 21.75 0.43
CA TRP A 245 17.67 22.14 1.26
C TRP A 245 17.21 20.95 2.10
N VAL A 246 17.23 21.09 3.42
CA VAL A 246 16.82 20.06 4.37
C VAL A 246 15.96 20.70 5.45
N PRO A 247 14.64 20.53 5.43
CA PRO A 247 13.78 21.06 6.49
C PRO A 247 14.03 20.31 7.80
N ARG A 248 13.95 21.03 8.91
CA ARG A 248 14.09 20.47 10.24
C ARG A 248 12.82 19.77 10.67
N ARG A 249 12.91 18.91 11.70
CA ARG A 249 11.77 18.19 12.28
C ARG A 249 10.68 19.12 12.84
N ASP A 250 11.06 20.28 13.34
CA ASP A 250 10.16 21.31 13.88
C ASP A 250 9.57 22.25 12.81
N GLU A 251 10.03 22.16 11.59
CA GLU A 251 9.53 23.00 10.47
C GLU A 251 8.49 22.31 9.62
N ALA A 252 8.60 20.99 9.42
CA ALA A 252 7.69 20.25 8.56
C ALA A 252 7.68 18.74 8.85
N TYR A 253 6.56 18.07 8.57
CA TYR A 253 6.47 16.61 8.55
C TYR A 253 7.48 15.95 7.62
N LEU A 254 7.83 16.62 6.52
CA LEU A 254 8.88 16.18 5.61
C LEU A 254 10.23 16.10 6.34
N GLY A 255 10.53 17.04 7.23
CA GLY A 255 11.74 17.01 8.07
C GLY A 255 11.75 15.79 9.00
N VAL A 256 10.61 15.46 9.61
CA VAL A 256 10.48 14.25 10.44
C VAL A 256 10.73 13.00 9.62
N LEU A 257 10.11 12.88 8.43
CA LEU A 257 10.29 11.76 7.51
C LEU A 257 11.77 11.55 7.14
N ILE A 258 12.43 12.64 6.72
CA ILE A 258 13.83 12.60 6.29
C ILE A 258 14.73 12.15 7.44
N ASP A 259 14.60 12.80 8.59
CA ASP A 259 15.46 12.53 9.74
C ASP A 259 15.27 11.09 10.25
N ASP A 260 14.04 10.63 10.40
CA ASP A 260 13.76 9.25 10.81
C ASP A 260 14.43 8.24 9.86
N LEU A 261 14.32 8.43 8.55
CA LEU A 261 14.90 7.52 7.57
C LEU A 261 16.42 7.48 7.65
N VAL A 262 17.09 8.64 7.61
CA VAL A 262 18.55 8.68 7.49
C VAL A 262 19.29 8.43 8.82
N THR A 263 18.61 8.58 9.96
CA THR A 263 19.21 8.37 11.30
C THR A 263 18.84 7.03 11.90
N GLN A 264 17.56 6.66 11.89
CA GLN A 264 17.06 5.44 12.51
C GLN A 264 17.03 4.26 11.54
N GLY A 265 16.83 4.53 10.24
CA GLY A 265 16.58 3.49 9.25
C GLY A 265 15.21 2.85 9.40
N VAL A 266 15.05 1.66 8.81
CA VAL A 266 13.78 0.94 8.81
C VAL A 266 13.96 -0.52 9.24
N THR A 267 13.09 -1.01 10.09
CA THR A 267 13.00 -2.43 10.52
C THR A 267 11.73 -3.10 9.99
N GLU A 268 10.79 -2.30 9.52
CA GLU A 268 9.53 -2.67 8.87
C GLU A 268 9.18 -1.57 7.86
N PRO A 269 8.28 -1.79 6.89
CA PRO A 269 7.88 -0.72 5.98
C PRO A 269 7.48 0.54 6.71
N TYR A 270 8.27 1.61 6.56
CA TYR A 270 8.06 2.88 7.25
C TYR A 270 6.81 3.56 6.71
N ARG A 271 5.97 4.03 7.62
CA ARG A 271 4.82 4.87 7.33
C ARG A 271 4.79 6.07 8.25
N MET A 272 4.42 7.22 7.68
CA MET A 272 4.29 8.46 8.42
C MET A 272 2.99 8.50 9.23
N PHE A 273 3.11 8.79 10.52
CA PHE A 273 1.98 8.99 11.44
C PHE A 273 2.24 10.20 12.32
N THR A 274 1.16 10.82 12.77
CA THR A 274 1.24 11.96 13.72
C THR A 274 2.00 11.62 15.00
N SER A 275 2.00 10.33 15.41
CA SER A 275 2.75 9.86 16.57
C SER A 275 4.27 9.95 16.44
N ARG A 276 4.79 10.11 15.21
CA ARG A 276 6.24 10.27 14.95
C ARG A 276 6.73 11.70 15.12
N ALA A 277 5.83 12.68 15.08
CA ALA A 277 6.18 14.08 15.23
C ALA A 277 6.15 14.50 16.70
N GLU A 278 7.14 15.26 17.11
CA GLU A 278 7.24 15.87 18.43
C GLU A 278 6.21 16.99 18.59
N PHE A 279 5.99 17.75 17.53
CA PHE A 279 5.01 18.84 17.47
C PHE A 279 3.77 18.36 16.72
N ARG A 280 2.63 18.37 17.39
CA ARG A 280 1.35 17.83 16.88
C ARG A 280 0.29 18.93 16.89
N LEU A 281 0.57 20.02 16.24
CA LEU A 281 -0.38 21.14 16.13
C LEU A 281 -1.19 21.02 14.84
#